data_283b56dbb6c5fbfc46af5e98780a4ddb
#
_entry.id   283b56dbb6c5fbfc46af5e98780a4ddb
#
_cell.length_a   1.000
_cell.length_b   1.000
_cell.length_c   1.000
_cell.angle_alpha   90.00
_cell.angle_beta   90.00
_cell.angle_gamma   90.00
#
_symmetry.space_group_name_H-M   'P 1'
#
loop_
_entity.id
_entity.type
_entity.pdbx_description
1 polymer ?
#
loop_
_entity_poly.entity_id
_entity_poly.type
_entity_poly.pdbx_seq_one_letter_code
_entity_poly.pdbx_strand_id
1 'polypeptide(L)'
;MKKKTILIIAICVVASLLLVAAAIILSGNQITVARCVITENNAMYMVYDERPVKIGVDQHDKYQTGDRFLILHVSAFAESYPAKARASLIVKIGNGTQDDIPQKVFDALIETGNWEE
;
A
#
# COMPACT_ATOMS: atom_id res chain seq x y z
N MET A 1 35.64 1.63 18.07
CA MET A 1 34.56 0.87 18.69
C MET A 1 34.90 -0.62 18.69
N LYS A 2 34.72 -1.29 19.80
CA LYS A 2 35.05 -2.71 19.90
C LYS A 2 34.04 -3.54 19.13
N LYS A 3 34.44 -4.63 18.50
CA LYS A 3 33.58 -5.53 17.72
C LYS A 3 32.39 -6.04 18.53
N LYS A 4 32.58 -6.33 19.84
CA LYS A 4 31.51 -6.78 20.73
C LYS A 4 30.40 -5.73 20.89
N THR A 5 30.74 -4.45 20.96
CA THR A 5 29.77 -3.36 21.09
C THR A 5 28.93 -3.23 19.81
N ILE A 6 29.56 -3.34 18.64
CA ILE A 6 28.86 -3.31 17.34
C ILE A 6 27.91 -4.48 17.22
N LEU A 7 28.32 -5.68 17.65
CA LEU A 7 27.48 -6.88 17.63
C LEU A 7 26.27 -6.73 18.54
N ILE A 8 26.44 -6.20 19.74
CA ILE A 8 25.35 -5.97 20.69
C ILE A 8 24.35 -4.96 20.12
N ILE A 9 24.83 -3.87 19.54
CA ILE A 9 23.97 -2.86 18.91
C ILE A 9 23.17 -3.48 17.74
N ALA A 10 23.83 -4.28 16.90
CA ALA A 10 23.18 -4.95 15.78
C ALA A 10 22.09 -5.91 16.25
N ILE A 11 22.34 -6.70 17.30
CA ILE A 11 21.35 -7.61 17.88
C ILE A 11 20.17 -6.84 18.46
N CYS A 12 20.40 -5.72 19.15
CA CYS A 12 19.32 -4.87 19.70
C CYS A 12 18.46 -4.28 18.60
N VAL A 13 19.04 -3.81 17.50
CA VAL A 13 18.32 -3.26 16.36
C VAL A 13 17.43 -4.34 15.71
N VAL A 14 17.98 -5.52 15.47
CA VAL A 14 17.22 -6.63 14.88
C VAL A 14 16.08 -7.06 15.80
N ALA A 15 16.34 -7.19 17.10
CA ALA A 15 15.31 -7.57 18.08
C ALA A 15 14.18 -6.51 18.11
N SER A 16 14.52 -5.23 18.09
CA SER A 16 13.53 -4.13 18.05
C SER A 16 12.67 -4.19 16.80
N LEU A 17 13.26 -4.43 15.63
CA LEU A 17 12.54 -4.56 14.37
C LEU A 17 11.59 -5.76 14.38
N LEU A 18 12.02 -6.89 14.94
CA LEU A 18 11.17 -8.08 15.07
C LEU A 18 9.99 -7.84 15.99
N LEU A 19 10.19 -7.11 17.10
CA LEU A 19 9.11 -6.76 18.04
C LEU A 19 8.08 -5.84 17.37
N VAL A 20 8.53 -4.85 16.60
CA VAL A 20 7.64 -3.97 15.86
C VAL A 20 6.83 -4.75 14.82
N ALA A 21 7.49 -5.63 14.06
CA ALA A 21 6.82 -6.47 13.07
C ALA A 21 5.76 -7.38 13.74
N ALA A 22 6.10 -8.00 14.87
CA ALA A 22 5.16 -8.84 15.62
C ALA A 22 3.95 -8.02 16.11
N ALA A 23 4.17 -6.81 16.61
CA ALA A 23 3.11 -5.93 17.07
C ALA A 23 2.16 -5.55 15.91
N ILE A 24 2.69 -5.26 14.73
CA ILE A 24 1.90 -4.96 13.54
C ILE A 24 1.01 -6.16 13.16
N ILE A 25 1.58 -7.35 13.12
CA ILE A 25 0.85 -8.58 12.77
C ILE A 25 -0.25 -8.87 13.79
N LEU A 26 0.07 -8.78 15.10
CA LEU A 26 -0.88 -9.04 16.18
C LEU A 26 -2.02 -8.01 16.25
N SER A 27 -1.80 -6.79 15.77
CA SER A 27 -2.83 -5.75 15.76
C SER A 27 -3.83 -5.90 14.60
N GLY A 28 -3.67 -6.93 13.76
CA GLY A 28 -4.55 -7.16 12.60
C GLY A 28 -4.19 -6.33 11.38
N ASN A 29 -3.05 -5.67 11.38
CA ASN A 29 -2.55 -4.93 10.22
C ASN A 29 -1.74 -5.83 9.31
N GLN A 30 -1.73 -5.49 8.03
CA GLN A 30 -1.02 -6.22 6.99
C GLN A 30 -0.18 -5.23 6.18
N ILE A 31 0.99 -5.68 5.72
CA ILE A 31 1.85 -4.90 4.82
C ILE A 31 1.68 -5.45 3.41
N THR A 32 1.35 -4.58 2.48
CA THR A 32 1.18 -4.92 1.07
C THR A 32 2.07 -4.02 0.23
N VAL A 33 2.76 -4.60 -0.75
CA VAL A 33 3.47 -3.85 -1.78
C VAL A 33 2.63 -3.92 -3.05
N ALA A 34 2.18 -2.77 -3.52
CA ALA A 34 1.27 -2.72 -4.65
C ALA A 34 1.47 -1.44 -5.48
N ARG A 35 1.07 -1.49 -6.73
CA ARG A 35 0.95 -0.30 -7.57
C ARG A 35 -0.40 0.34 -7.31
N CYS A 36 -0.48 1.65 -7.53
CA CYS A 36 -1.71 2.41 -7.26
C CYS A 36 -2.21 3.13 -8.50
N VAL A 37 -3.51 3.35 -8.53
CA VAL A 37 -4.19 4.17 -9.54
C VAL A 37 -4.75 5.39 -8.84
N ILE A 38 -4.46 6.57 -9.38
CA ILE A 38 -4.99 7.84 -8.89
C ILE A 38 -6.04 8.32 -9.89
N THR A 39 -7.27 8.49 -9.45
CA THR A 39 -8.37 8.96 -10.30
C THR A 39 -8.38 10.49 -10.40
N GLU A 40 -9.17 11.01 -11.35
CA GLU A 40 -9.33 12.46 -11.52
C GLU A 40 -9.92 13.14 -10.27
N ASN A 41 -10.68 12.40 -9.47
CA ASN A 41 -11.25 12.89 -8.22
C ASN A 41 -10.29 12.79 -7.04
N ASN A 42 -8.99 12.55 -7.30
CA ASN A 42 -7.97 12.33 -6.28
C ASN A 42 -8.25 11.14 -5.36
N ALA A 43 -9.03 10.17 -5.82
CA ALA A 43 -9.21 8.91 -5.11
C ALA A 43 -8.04 7.98 -5.45
N MET A 44 -7.54 7.26 -4.45
CA MET A 44 -6.43 6.34 -4.60
C MET A 44 -6.92 4.90 -4.48
N TYR A 45 -6.53 4.06 -5.43
CA TYR A 45 -6.83 2.62 -5.44
C TYR A 45 -5.53 1.85 -5.53
N MET A 46 -5.33 0.88 -4.63
CA MET A 46 -4.22 -0.06 -4.79
C MET A 46 -4.65 -1.24 -5.65
N VAL A 47 -3.72 -1.78 -6.42
CA VAL A 47 -3.96 -2.99 -7.21
C VAL A 47 -3.66 -4.20 -6.33
N TYR A 48 -4.68 -4.91 -5.94
CA TYR A 48 -4.58 -6.11 -5.11
C TYR A 48 -5.30 -7.25 -5.81
N ASP A 49 -4.57 -8.33 -6.10
CA ASP A 49 -5.10 -9.50 -6.82
C ASP A 49 -5.80 -9.09 -8.13
N GLU A 50 -5.15 -8.21 -8.90
CA GLU A 50 -5.66 -7.64 -10.17
C GLU A 50 -7.00 -6.90 -10.04
N ARG A 51 -7.31 -6.39 -8.85
CA ARG A 51 -8.53 -5.64 -8.57
C ARG A 51 -8.20 -4.31 -7.89
N PRO A 52 -8.99 -3.25 -8.14
CA PRO A 52 -8.80 -2.00 -7.42
C PRO A 52 -9.39 -2.08 -6.02
N VAL A 53 -8.60 -1.66 -5.03
CA VAL A 53 -9.04 -1.53 -3.64
C VAL A 53 -8.88 -0.07 -3.24
N LYS A 54 -9.98 0.60 -2.91
CA LYS A 54 -9.95 2.00 -2.52
C LYS A 54 -9.23 2.18 -1.19
N ILE A 55 -8.29 3.14 -1.17
CA ILE A 55 -7.52 3.45 0.03
C ILE A 55 -7.92 4.83 0.53
N GLY A 56 -8.27 4.93 1.82
CA GLY A 56 -8.49 6.20 2.47
C GLY A 56 -7.17 6.83 2.89
N VAL A 57 -6.72 7.83 2.15
CA VAL A 57 -5.53 8.64 2.48
C VAL A 57 -5.82 10.10 2.21
N ASP A 58 -5.14 10.97 2.95
CA ASP A 58 -5.38 12.42 2.87
C ASP A 58 -4.49 13.14 1.88
N GLN A 59 -3.47 12.50 1.32
CA GLN A 59 -2.47 13.13 0.44
C GLN A 59 -2.25 12.31 -0.83
N HIS A 60 -3.07 12.52 -1.85
CA HIS A 60 -2.96 11.82 -3.14
C HIS A 60 -2.21 12.61 -4.21
N ASP A 61 -2.13 13.93 -4.07
CA ASP A 61 -1.64 14.86 -5.09
C ASP A 61 -0.14 14.74 -5.39
N LYS A 62 0.60 14.02 -4.55
CA LYS A 62 2.03 13.76 -4.73
C LYS A 62 2.34 12.51 -5.55
N TYR A 63 1.32 11.74 -5.89
CA TYR A 63 1.47 10.43 -6.50
C TYR A 63 0.84 10.39 -7.88
N GLN A 64 1.31 9.48 -8.71
CA GLN A 64 0.73 9.26 -10.03
C GLN A 64 0.40 7.80 -10.25
N THR A 65 -0.53 7.54 -11.17
CA THR A 65 -0.93 6.18 -11.53
C THR A 65 0.29 5.37 -11.97
N GLY A 66 0.41 4.16 -11.43
CA GLY A 66 1.52 3.26 -11.69
C GLY A 66 2.60 3.26 -10.63
N ASP A 67 2.64 4.27 -9.77
CA ASP A 67 3.61 4.31 -8.66
C ASP A 67 3.44 3.10 -7.75
N ARG A 68 4.55 2.60 -7.24
CA ARG A 68 4.56 1.46 -6.32
C ARG A 68 4.72 1.94 -4.89
N PHE A 69 3.91 1.37 -4.00
CA PHE A 69 3.87 1.73 -2.59
C PHE A 69 4.00 0.52 -1.68
N LEU A 70 4.59 0.77 -0.51
CA LEU A 70 4.45 -0.10 0.64
C LEU A 70 3.29 0.46 1.47
N ILE A 71 2.28 -0.36 1.72
CA ILE A 71 1.03 0.06 2.34
C ILE A 71 0.79 -0.78 3.59
N LEU A 72 0.67 -0.11 4.73
CA LEU A 72 0.25 -0.73 5.99
C LEU A 72 -1.26 -0.49 6.14
N HIS A 73 -2.03 -1.57 6.15
CA HIS A 73 -3.49 -1.50 6.20
C HIS A 73 -4.07 -2.60 7.07
N VAL A 74 -5.35 -2.46 7.40
CA VAL A 74 -6.08 -3.51 8.11
C VAL A 74 -6.18 -4.74 7.21
N SER A 75 -6.00 -5.94 7.75
CA SER A 75 -5.97 -7.17 6.98
C SER A 75 -7.31 -7.52 6.32
N ALA A 76 -8.43 -7.04 6.88
CA ALA A 76 -9.76 -7.25 6.31
C ALA A 76 -10.19 -6.03 5.48
N PHE A 77 -10.60 -6.26 4.23
CA PHE A 77 -11.17 -5.22 3.38
C PHE A 77 -12.67 -5.10 3.63
N ALA A 78 -13.19 -3.88 3.52
CA ALA A 78 -14.63 -3.67 3.59
C ALA A 78 -15.32 -4.35 2.40
N GLU A 79 -16.43 -5.02 2.64
CA GLU A 79 -17.24 -5.66 1.61
C GLU A 79 -18.01 -4.59 0.81
N SER A 80 -17.38 -4.10 -0.23
CA SER A 80 -17.99 -3.11 -1.13
C SER A 80 -17.39 -3.29 -2.52
N TYR A 81 -17.97 -2.62 -3.51
CA TYR A 81 -17.42 -2.65 -4.85
C TYR A 81 -17.20 -1.22 -5.36
N PRO A 82 -15.96 -0.79 -5.60
CA PRO A 82 -14.73 -1.55 -5.32
C PRO A 82 -14.49 -1.76 -3.82
N ALA A 83 -13.72 -2.76 -3.47
CA ALA A 83 -13.34 -3.02 -2.08
C ALA A 83 -12.60 -1.82 -1.49
N LYS A 84 -12.68 -1.65 -0.17
CA LYS A 84 -12.06 -0.52 0.53
C LYS A 84 -11.12 -1.03 1.62
N ALA A 85 -10.00 -0.34 1.78
CA ALA A 85 -9.05 -0.59 2.85
C ALA A 85 -8.69 0.73 3.52
N ARG A 86 -8.43 0.68 4.82
CA ARG A 86 -7.94 1.83 5.56
C ARG A 86 -6.43 1.69 5.73
N ALA A 87 -5.68 2.61 5.15
CA ALA A 87 -4.23 2.63 5.26
C ALA A 87 -3.79 3.47 6.45
N SER A 88 -2.94 2.88 7.29
CA SER A 88 -2.31 3.58 8.41
C SER A 88 -1.02 4.27 7.98
N LEU A 89 -0.34 3.71 6.98
CA LEU A 89 0.91 4.24 6.45
C LEU A 89 1.03 3.88 4.98
N ILE A 90 1.48 4.83 4.17
CA ILE A 90 1.80 4.63 2.75
C ILE A 90 3.16 5.24 2.48
N VAL A 91 4.06 4.44 1.91
CA VAL A 91 5.41 4.88 1.53
C VAL A 91 5.63 4.57 0.06
N LYS A 92 5.95 5.58 -0.74
CA LYS A 92 6.30 5.40 -2.15
C LYS A 92 7.68 4.76 -2.24
N ILE A 93 7.77 3.61 -2.92
CA ILE A 93 9.01 2.86 -3.08
C ILE A 93 9.48 2.76 -4.54
N GLY A 94 8.69 3.21 -5.48
CA GLY A 94 9.07 3.18 -6.89
C GLY A 94 8.14 4.01 -7.77
N ASN A 95 8.60 4.35 -8.95
CA ASN A 95 7.84 5.05 -9.96
C ASN A 95 7.24 4.06 -10.95
N GLY A 96 6.17 4.45 -11.62
CA GLY A 96 5.55 3.68 -12.67
C GLY A 96 4.66 4.55 -13.53
N THR A 97 4.01 3.92 -14.50
CA THR A 97 3.08 4.57 -15.42
C THR A 97 1.78 3.79 -15.48
N GLN A 98 0.80 4.36 -16.18
CA GLN A 98 -0.49 3.70 -16.40
C GLN A 98 -0.32 2.32 -17.07
N ASP A 99 0.71 2.16 -17.92
CA ASP A 99 0.99 0.90 -18.61
C ASP A 99 1.42 -0.23 -17.67
N ASP A 100 1.84 0.10 -16.45
CA ASP A 100 2.22 -0.88 -15.43
C ASP A 100 1.01 -1.47 -14.68
N ILE A 101 -0.18 -0.95 -14.96
CA ILE A 101 -1.42 -1.40 -14.30
C ILE A 101 -2.17 -2.37 -15.23
N PRO A 102 -2.63 -3.54 -14.72
CA PRO A 102 -3.43 -4.46 -15.51
C PRO A 102 -4.72 -3.81 -16.01
N GLN A 103 -5.09 -4.08 -17.26
CA GLN A 103 -6.31 -3.53 -17.86
C GLN A 103 -7.57 -3.89 -17.08
N LYS A 104 -7.60 -5.04 -16.43
CA LYS A 104 -8.73 -5.45 -15.57
C LYS A 104 -9.05 -4.44 -14.47
N VAL A 105 -8.04 -3.77 -13.94
CA VAL A 105 -8.21 -2.74 -12.90
C VAL A 105 -8.97 -1.55 -13.46
N PHE A 106 -8.57 -1.07 -14.64
CA PHE A 106 -9.25 0.04 -15.30
C PHE A 106 -10.68 -0.34 -15.70
N ASP A 107 -10.88 -1.55 -16.21
CA ASP A 107 -12.21 -2.04 -16.58
C ASP A 107 -13.15 -2.04 -15.37
N ALA A 108 -12.68 -2.49 -14.21
CA ALA A 108 -13.44 -2.47 -12.98
C ALA A 108 -13.76 -1.03 -12.52
N LEU A 109 -12.80 -0.12 -12.65
CA LEU A 109 -13.01 1.29 -12.29
C LEU A 109 -13.97 1.99 -13.24
N ILE A 110 -13.92 1.69 -14.53
CA ILE A 110 -14.86 2.20 -15.54
C ILE A 110 -16.27 1.71 -15.23
N GLU A 111 -16.45 0.44 -14.91
CA GLU A 111 -17.74 -0.16 -14.58
C GLU A 111 -18.39 0.51 -13.37
N THR A 112 -17.61 0.94 -12.38
CA THR A 112 -18.11 1.64 -11.19
C THR A 112 -18.21 3.15 -11.36
N GLY A 113 -17.82 3.70 -12.52
CA GLY A 113 -17.84 5.12 -12.80
C GLY A 113 -16.68 5.92 -12.19
N ASN A 114 -15.63 5.26 -11.74
CA ASN A 114 -14.47 5.89 -11.09
C ASN A 114 -13.32 6.17 -12.05
N TRP A 115 -13.40 5.73 -13.29
CA TRP A 115 -12.39 5.95 -14.32
C TRP A 115 -13.07 6.18 -15.67
N GLU A 116 -12.58 7.15 -16.44
CA GLU A 116 -13.06 7.41 -17.80
C GLU A 116 -12.08 6.80 -18.82
N GLU A 117 -12.65 6.23 -19.88
CA GLU A 117 -11.84 5.72 -20.99
C GLU A 117 -11.09 6.84 -21.73
#